data_27636a1f46705e5e993f28b8a8bcd907
#
_entry.id   27636a1f46705e5e993f28b8a8bcd907
#
_cell.length_a   1.000
_cell.length_b   1.000
_cell.length_c   1.000
_cell.angle_alpha   90.00
_cell.angle_beta   90.00
_cell.angle_gamma   90.00
#
_symmetry.space_group_name_H-M   'P 1'
#
loop_
_entity.id
_entity.type
_entity.pdbx_description
1 polymer ?
#
loop_
_entity_poly.entity_id
_entity_poly.type
_entity_poly.pdbx_seq_one_letter_code
_entity_poly.pdbx_strand_id
1 'polypeptide(L)'
;MNSLEKFNESESEERQRVIAQNGNNGEHYGTNEERKDTPIFSGVLKYFPDALKEVAKCSFIGQQQHNPDKPLAWDRSKSGNEYDSLTRHLIDSSNEDYDTDGTLHKAKIAWRALAGLQKHLENNN
;
A
#
# COMPACT_ATOMS: atom_id res chain seq x y z
N MET A 1 37.04 18.55 8.84
CA MET A 1 35.61 18.74 8.53
C MET A 1 34.81 18.57 9.81
N ASN A 2 33.89 19.47 10.09
CA ASN A 2 33.03 19.32 11.27
C ASN A 2 31.87 18.36 10.97
N SER A 3 31.10 18.00 11.99
CA SER A 3 30.02 17.02 11.86
C SER A 3 28.91 17.47 10.89
N LEU A 4 28.63 18.76 10.85
CA LEU A 4 27.61 19.32 9.98
C LEU A 4 28.02 19.25 8.51
N GLU A 5 29.28 19.55 8.22
CA GLU A 5 29.81 19.46 6.85
C GLU A 5 29.77 18.02 6.33
N LYS A 6 30.16 17.06 7.18
CA LYS A 6 30.10 15.62 6.83
C LYS A 6 28.67 15.17 6.58
N PHE A 7 27.72 15.65 7.39
CA PHE A 7 26.31 15.33 7.25
C PHE A 7 25.76 15.85 5.91
N ASN A 8 26.08 17.09 5.57
CA ASN A 8 25.62 17.72 4.33
C ASN A 8 26.19 17.05 3.09
N GLU A 9 27.48 16.65 3.13
CA GLU A 9 28.11 15.91 2.03
C GLU A 9 27.44 14.54 1.83
N SER A 10 27.21 13.81 2.91
CA SER A 10 26.59 12.49 2.87
C SER A 10 25.19 12.57 2.27
N GLU A 11 24.41 13.55 2.69
CA GLU A 11 23.05 13.77 2.18
C GLU A 11 23.06 14.13 0.69
N SER A 12 24.00 15.00 0.27
CA SER A 12 24.15 15.39 -1.12
C SER A 12 24.57 14.21 -2.00
N GLU A 13 25.52 13.39 -1.53
CA GLU A 13 25.97 12.20 -2.24
C GLU A 13 24.85 11.18 -2.40
N GLU A 14 24.05 10.97 -1.36
CA GLU A 14 22.93 10.06 -1.41
C GLU A 14 21.88 10.54 -2.42
N ARG A 15 21.58 11.83 -2.42
CA ARG A 15 20.65 12.43 -3.38
C ARG A 15 21.13 12.21 -4.81
N GLN A 16 22.41 12.47 -5.09
CA GLN A 16 23.00 12.25 -6.41
C GLN A 16 22.92 10.79 -6.84
N ARG A 17 23.17 9.88 -5.90
CA ARG A 17 23.11 8.45 -6.17
C ARG A 17 21.70 7.99 -6.52
N VAL A 18 20.71 8.46 -5.78
CA VAL A 18 19.30 8.15 -6.05
C VAL A 18 18.88 8.65 -7.44
N ILE A 19 19.28 9.87 -7.79
CA ILE A 19 18.99 10.43 -9.11
C ILE A 19 19.64 9.59 -10.20
N ALA A 20 20.90 9.20 -10.03
CA ALA A 20 21.61 8.38 -11.00
C ALA A 20 20.98 6.98 -11.17
N GLN A 21 20.53 6.34 -10.08
CA GLN A 21 19.92 5.01 -10.13
C GLN A 21 18.55 5.02 -10.78
N ASN A 22 17.76 6.04 -10.52
CA ASN A 22 16.37 6.08 -10.97
C ASN A 22 16.19 6.80 -12.29
N GLY A 23 17.27 7.31 -12.87
CA GLY A 23 17.18 8.21 -14.00
C GLY A 23 16.46 9.49 -13.57
N ASN A 24 16.33 10.44 -14.45
CA ASN A 24 15.74 11.73 -14.12
C ASN A 24 14.21 11.71 -14.07
N ASN A 25 13.60 10.58 -14.39
CA ASN A 25 12.15 10.53 -14.60
C ASN A 25 11.45 9.61 -13.64
N GLY A 26 12.18 9.02 -12.72
CA GLY A 26 11.58 8.08 -11.82
C GLY A 26 11.06 6.84 -12.56
N GLU A 27 11.96 5.90 -12.85
CA GLU A 27 11.59 4.63 -13.48
C GLU A 27 10.50 3.89 -12.74
N HIS A 28 10.34 4.14 -11.41
CA HIS A 28 9.28 3.57 -10.59
C HIS A 28 7.89 3.99 -11.04
N TYR A 29 7.76 5.16 -11.65
CA TYR A 29 6.46 5.74 -11.99
C TYR A 29 6.27 5.95 -13.49
N GLY A 30 7.21 5.43 -14.31
CA GLY A 30 7.15 5.55 -15.75
C GLY A 30 7.61 6.92 -16.27
N THR A 31 7.21 7.24 -17.49
CA THR A 31 7.55 8.50 -18.14
C THR A 31 6.76 9.66 -17.53
N ASN A 32 7.13 10.90 -17.88
CA ASN A 32 6.39 12.09 -17.46
C ASN A 32 4.92 12.04 -17.89
N GLU A 33 4.65 11.52 -19.08
CA GLU A 33 3.29 11.39 -19.59
C GLU A 33 2.51 10.35 -18.81
N GLU A 34 3.11 9.19 -18.57
CA GLU A 34 2.50 8.13 -17.76
C GLU A 34 2.19 8.61 -16.34
N ARG A 35 3.09 9.39 -15.74
CA ARG A 35 2.86 9.96 -14.41
C ARG A 35 1.69 10.93 -14.38
N LYS A 36 1.49 11.71 -15.44
CA LYS A 36 0.34 12.62 -15.55
C LYS A 36 -0.96 11.84 -15.68
N ASP A 37 -0.90 10.67 -16.34
CA ASP A 37 -2.05 9.80 -16.54
C ASP A 37 -2.34 8.90 -15.35
N THR A 38 -1.49 8.93 -14.32
CA THR A 38 -1.69 8.17 -13.07
C THR A 38 -1.72 9.10 -11.85
N PRO A 39 -2.77 9.94 -11.74
CA PRO A 39 -2.84 10.94 -10.68
C PRO A 39 -3.29 10.32 -9.35
N ILE A 40 -2.39 9.68 -8.64
CA ILE A 40 -2.68 8.96 -7.40
C ILE A 40 -3.31 9.87 -6.35
N PHE A 41 -2.74 11.05 -6.14
CA PHE A 41 -3.27 12.00 -5.15
C PHE A 41 -4.65 12.51 -5.53
N SER A 42 -4.79 13.10 -6.72
CA SER A 42 -6.05 13.71 -7.14
C SER A 42 -7.12 12.70 -7.57
N GLY A 43 -6.72 11.51 -8.01
CA GLY A 43 -7.63 10.50 -8.54
C GLY A 43 -7.98 9.38 -7.56
N VAL A 44 -7.22 9.23 -6.48
CA VAL A 44 -7.46 8.18 -5.47
C VAL A 44 -7.54 8.78 -4.07
N LEU A 45 -6.48 9.42 -3.60
CA LEU A 45 -6.43 9.90 -2.22
C LEU A 45 -7.48 10.97 -1.95
N LYS A 46 -7.68 11.90 -2.88
CA LYS A 46 -8.69 12.96 -2.71
C LYS A 46 -10.11 12.44 -2.83
N TYR A 47 -10.32 11.37 -3.62
CA TYR A 47 -11.65 10.78 -3.76
C TYR A 47 -12.05 9.95 -2.55
N PHE A 48 -11.10 9.23 -1.95
CA PHE A 48 -11.40 8.21 -0.94
C PHE A 48 -10.59 8.36 0.35
N PRO A 49 -10.49 9.58 0.95
CA PRO A 49 -9.64 9.75 2.12
C PRO A 49 -10.09 8.92 3.33
N ASP A 50 -11.38 8.86 3.59
CA ASP A 50 -11.91 8.11 4.72
C ASP A 50 -11.91 6.61 4.47
N ALA A 51 -12.26 6.21 3.25
CA ALA A 51 -12.23 4.80 2.86
C ALA A 51 -10.81 4.23 2.96
N LEU A 52 -9.81 4.99 2.52
CA LEU A 52 -8.41 4.55 2.58
C LEU A 52 -7.92 4.43 4.03
N LYS A 53 -8.37 5.27 4.95
CA LYS A 53 -8.09 5.11 6.37
C LYS A 53 -8.63 3.78 6.90
N GLU A 54 -9.84 3.42 6.51
CA GLU A 54 -10.45 2.15 6.92
C GLU A 54 -9.71 0.95 6.31
N VAL A 55 -9.27 1.06 5.07
CA VAL A 55 -8.43 0.03 4.42
C VAL A 55 -7.10 -0.12 5.18
N ALA A 56 -6.47 0.99 5.56
CA ALA A 56 -5.23 0.98 6.33
C ALA A 56 -5.40 0.29 7.69
N LYS A 57 -6.56 0.47 8.34
CA LYS A 57 -6.87 -0.24 9.60
C LYS A 57 -6.87 -1.76 9.42
N CYS A 58 -7.28 -2.26 8.26
CA CYS A 58 -7.23 -3.70 7.98
C CYS A 58 -5.80 -4.22 8.06
N SER A 59 -4.84 -3.49 7.50
CA SER A 59 -3.42 -3.86 7.56
C SER A 59 -2.91 -3.86 8.99
N PHE A 60 -3.24 -2.83 9.76
CA PHE A 60 -2.82 -2.71 11.16
C PHE A 60 -3.39 -3.84 12.01
N ILE A 61 -4.69 -4.09 11.92
CA ILE A 61 -5.38 -5.12 12.71
C ILE A 61 -4.85 -6.51 12.34
N GLY A 62 -4.65 -6.77 11.04
CA GLY A 62 -4.07 -8.04 10.60
C GLY A 62 -2.67 -8.25 11.16
N GLN A 63 -1.84 -7.21 11.16
CA GLN A 63 -0.50 -7.27 11.75
C GLN A 63 -0.57 -7.58 13.25
N GLN A 64 -1.47 -6.93 13.98
CA GLN A 64 -1.64 -7.16 15.41
C GLN A 64 -2.10 -8.58 15.72
N GLN A 65 -2.94 -9.17 14.89
CA GLN A 65 -3.44 -10.53 15.07
C GLN A 65 -2.38 -11.59 14.81
N HIS A 66 -1.53 -11.39 13.81
CA HIS A 66 -0.60 -12.43 13.35
C HIS A 66 0.84 -12.22 13.82
N ASN A 67 1.32 -10.99 13.87
CA ASN A 67 2.71 -10.67 14.21
C ASN A 67 2.80 -9.36 14.99
N PRO A 68 2.24 -9.29 16.22
CA PRO A 68 2.11 -8.02 16.96
C PRO A 68 3.43 -7.33 17.29
N ASP A 69 4.52 -8.11 17.40
CA ASP A 69 5.83 -7.59 17.81
C ASP A 69 6.73 -7.21 16.62
N LYS A 70 6.23 -7.35 15.39
CA LYS A 70 7.00 -7.06 14.19
C LYS A 70 6.50 -5.79 13.51
N PRO A 71 7.37 -5.11 12.73
CA PRO A 71 6.95 -3.98 11.91
C PRO A 71 5.85 -4.36 10.94
N LEU A 72 5.01 -3.39 10.58
CA LEU A 72 3.95 -3.60 9.62
C LEU A 72 4.50 -4.12 8.30
N ALA A 73 4.02 -5.28 7.88
CA ALA A 73 4.43 -5.91 6.62
C ALA A 73 3.31 -6.83 6.12
N TRP A 74 3.19 -6.90 4.82
CA TRP A 74 2.26 -7.82 4.17
C TRP A 74 2.97 -9.12 3.83
N ASP A 75 2.59 -10.21 4.49
CA ASP A 75 3.10 -11.54 4.16
C ASP A 75 2.25 -12.14 3.05
N ARG A 76 2.73 -12.06 1.84
CA ARG A 76 2.02 -12.55 0.65
C ARG A 76 1.77 -14.05 0.68
N SER A 77 2.60 -14.81 1.38
CA SER A 77 2.44 -16.27 1.48
C SER A 77 1.21 -16.68 2.28
N LYS A 78 0.75 -15.82 3.18
CA LYS A 78 -0.43 -16.06 4.04
C LYS A 78 -1.71 -15.48 3.46
N SER A 79 -1.65 -14.92 2.27
CA SER A 79 -2.73 -14.17 1.65
C SER A 79 -3.01 -14.80 0.27
N GLY A 80 -3.39 -16.09 0.26
CA GLY A 80 -3.51 -16.86 -0.97
C GLY A 80 -4.86 -16.80 -1.67
N ASN A 81 -5.92 -16.53 -0.92
CA ASN A 81 -7.29 -16.62 -1.42
C ASN A 81 -8.01 -15.27 -1.35
N GLU A 82 -7.51 -14.28 -2.09
CA GLU A 82 -8.04 -12.93 -2.04
C GLU A 82 -9.52 -12.87 -2.42
N TYR A 83 -9.89 -13.56 -3.50
CA TYR A 83 -11.26 -13.51 -3.99
C TYR A 83 -12.24 -14.30 -3.13
N ASP A 84 -11.79 -15.41 -2.54
CA ASP A 84 -12.62 -16.17 -1.60
C ASP A 84 -12.89 -15.34 -0.34
N SER A 85 -11.87 -14.68 0.20
CA SER A 85 -12.01 -13.76 1.34
C SER A 85 -12.92 -12.58 1.00
N LEU A 86 -12.70 -11.96 -0.16
CA LEU A 86 -13.53 -10.86 -0.64
C LEU A 86 -14.98 -11.28 -0.72
N THR A 87 -15.25 -12.44 -1.30
CA THR A 87 -16.62 -12.96 -1.47
C THR A 87 -17.29 -13.22 -0.12
N ARG A 88 -16.57 -13.79 0.85
CA ARG A 88 -17.12 -13.99 2.20
C ARG A 88 -17.51 -12.66 2.83
N HIS A 89 -16.64 -11.67 2.76
CA HIS A 89 -16.93 -10.34 3.31
C HIS A 89 -18.06 -9.64 2.56
N LEU A 90 -18.17 -9.87 1.26
CA LEU A 90 -19.26 -9.32 0.46
C LEU A 90 -20.62 -9.90 0.94
N ILE A 91 -20.69 -11.20 1.17
CA ILE A 91 -21.87 -11.86 1.69
C ILE A 91 -22.19 -11.34 3.09
N ASP A 92 -21.19 -11.32 3.98
CA ASP A 92 -21.36 -10.88 5.36
C ASP A 92 -21.79 -9.41 5.44
N SER A 93 -21.28 -8.56 4.55
CA SER A 93 -21.63 -7.13 4.52
C SER A 93 -23.10 -6.88 4.20
N SER A 94 -23.79 -7.83 3.58
CA SER A 94 -25.23 -7.72 3.33
C SER A 94 -26.07 -7.93 4.58
N ASN A 95 -25.49 -8.53 5.62
CA ASN A 95 -26.16 -8.85 6.88
C ASN A 95 -25.71 -7.96 8.04
N GLU A 96 -24.43 -7.57 8.05
CA GLU A 96 -23.84 -6.78 9.12
C GLU A 96 -22.70 -5.92 8.58
N ASP A 97 -22.45 -4.77 9.21
CA ASP A 97 -21.41 -3.86 8.76
C ASP A 97 -20.04 -4.27 9.25
N TYR A 98 -19.93 -4.77 10.47
CA TYR A 98 -18.65 -5.03 11.15
C TYR A 98 -18.37 -6.51 11.30
N ASP A 99 -17.09 -6.87 11.09
CA ASP A 99 -16.56 -8.18 11.42
C ASP A 99 -16.30 -8.28 12.93
N THR A 100 -16.02 -9.48 13.40
CA THR A 100 -15.79 -9.77 14.83
C THR A 100 -14.59 -9.02 15.40
N ASP A 101 -13.65 -8.58 14.59
CA ASP A 101 -12.50 -7.80 15.02
C ASP A 101 -12.74 -6.29 15.02
N GLY A 102 -13.97 -5.87 14.76
CA GLY A 102 -14.35 -4.46 14.74
C GLY A 102 -14.03 -3.73 13.45
N THR A 103 -13.56 -4.42 12.44
CA THR A 103 -13.29 -3.83 11.12
C THR A 103 -14.52 -3.95 10.23
N LEU A 104 -14.78 -2.91 9.42
CA LEU A 104 -15.85 -2.95 8.44
C LEU A 104 -15.61 -4.04 7.39
N HIS A 105 -16.62 -4.86 7.10
CA HIS A 105 -16.52 -5.81 6.00
C HIS A 105 -16.21 -5.13 4.68
N LYS A 106 -16.78 -3.94 4.43
CA LYS A 106 -16.51 -3.17 3.21
C LYS A 106 -15.03 -2.77 3.08
N ALA A 107 -14.38 -2.49 4.21
CA ALA A 107 -12.94 -2.19 4.20
C ALA A 107 -12.12 -3.43 3.83
N LYS A 108 -12.51 -4.59 4.36
CA LYS A 108 -11.84 -5.86 4.02
C LYS A 108 -12.05 -6.24 2.56
N ILE A 109 -13.22 -5.97 2.00
CA ILE A 109 -13.48 -6.15 0.57
C ILE A 109 -12.51 -5.31 -0.25
N ALA A 110 -12.37 -4.02 0.08
CA ALA A 110 -11.47 -3.12 -0.64
C ALA A 110 -10.01 -3.56 -0.50
N TRP A 111 -9.58 -3.95 0.70
CA TRP A 111 -8.22 -4.44 0.93
C TRP A 111 -7.92 -5.68 0.07
N ARG A 112 -8.84 -6.64 0.03
CA ARG A 112 -8.67 -7.87 -0.76
C ARG A 112 -8.65 -7.60 -2.26
N ALA A 113 -9.45 -6.66 -2.73
CA ALA A 113 -9.45 -6.25 -4.14
C ALA A 113 -8.10 -5.62 -4.52
N LEU A 114 -7.56 -4.76 -3.67
CA LEU A 114 -6.23 -4.17 -3.87
C LEU A 114 -5.14 -5.23 -3.83
N ALA A 115 -5.22 -6.18 -2.89
CA ALA A 115 -4.26 -7.27 -2.78
C ALA A 115 -4.24 -8.14 -4.05
N GLY A 116 -5.42 -8.47 -4.57
CA GLY A 116 -5.53 -9.24 -5.81
C GLY A 116 -4.94 -8.49 -7.00
N LEU A 117 -5.24 -7.21 -7.11
CA LEU A 117 -4.70 -6.37 -8.19
C LEU A 117 -3.18 -6.25 -8.08
N GLN A 118 -2.67 -5.98 -6.88
CA GLN A 118 -1.22 -5.84 -6.66
C GLN A 118 -0.47 -7.11 -7.04
N LYS A 119 -0.96 -8.27 -6.62
CA LYS A 119 -0.35 -9.56 -6.96
C LYS A 119 -0.38 -9.83 -8.46
N HIS A 120 -1.47 -9.49 -9.11
CA HIS A 120 -1.59 -9.62 -10.57
C HIS A 120 -0.49 -8.81 -11.27
N LEU A 121 -0.30 -7.56 -10.86
CA LEU A 121 0.71 -6.69 -11.47
C LEU A 121 2.14 -7.17 -11.18
N GLU A 122 2.41 -7.64 -9.97
CA GLU A 122 3.72 -8.19 -9.60
C GLU A 122 4.07 -9.44 -10.42
N ASN A 123 3.10 -10.29 -10.66
CA ASN A 123 3.33 -11.56 -11.34
C ASN A 123 3.35 -11.45 -12.87
N ASN A 124 2.91 -10.34 -13.42
CA ASN A 124 2.83 -10.13 -14.87
C ASN A 124 3.75 -9.02 -15.38
N ASN A 125 4.72 -8.63 -14.57
CA ASN A 125 5.75 -7.67 -14.96
C ASN A 125 7.05 -8.35 -15.36
#